data_0fe36462691a9f61ff6f17aed06e6357
#
_entry.id   0fe36462691a9f61ff6f17aed06e6357
#
_cell.length_a   1.000
_cell.length_b   1.000
_cell.length_c   1.000
_cell.angle_alpha   90.00
_cell.angle_beta   90.00
_cell.angle_gamma   90.00
#
_symmetry.space_group_name_H-M   'P 1'
#
loop_
_entity.id
_entity.type
_entity.pdbx_description
1 polymer ?
#
loop_
_entity_poly.entity_id
_entity_poly.type
_entity_poly.pdbx_seq_one_letter_code
_entity_poly.pdbx_strand_id
1 'polypeptide(L)'
;MNASISLDLDDQWSYMKVHGDDGWESFPSYLDIVVPLFLDVFDKLDIKITFFIVGQDAAIERNRKVLKSIVDRGHEVGNHSFHHESWLKTYSKEKIENEIEQAEEAIFTATGKRTIMFRGPGFSWSNDLLEVLQKRNYIFDASLLPTYISPLMRQYYFYKSKLSKAEKESRKELFGSFKEGFYPLKPFTWIFKNEKQ
;
A
#
# COMPACT_ATOMS: atom_id res chain seq x y z
N MET A 1 16.48 0.94 21.62
CA MET A 1 15.24 1.32 20.91
C MET A 1 15.38 0.80 19.48
N ASN A 2 14.44 0.03 18.97
CA ASN A 2 14.47 -0.46 17.59
C ASN A 2 13.59 0.46 16.75
N ALA A 3 14.07 0.89 15.58
CA ALA A 3 13.32 1.62 14.58
C ALA A 3 13.19 0.77 13.31
N SER A 4 12.05 0.89 12.62
CA SER A 4 11.80 0.27 11.33
C SER A 4 11.56 1.37 10.30
N ILE A 5 12.12 1.21 9.12
CA ILE A 5 11.90 2.11 7.98
C ILE A 5 11.18 1.32 6.89
N SER A 6 10.17 1.93 6.31
CA SER A 6 9.48 1.38 5.16
C SER A 6 9.14 2.48 4.16
N LEU A 7 9.03 2.11 2.89
CA LEU A 7 8.73 3.01 1.79
C LEU A 7 7.59 2.41 0.95
N ASP A 8 6.58 3.20 0.64
CA ASP A 8 5.60 2.86 -0.37
C ASP A 8 6.22 3.19 -1.73
N LEU A 9 6.34 2.15 -2.56
CA LEU A 9 6.96 2.28 -3.88
C LEU A 9 5.86 2.54 -4.91
N ASP A 10 5.41 3.78 -4.92
CA ASP A 10 4.33 4.25 -5.77
C ASP A 10 4.89 4.92 -7.02
N ASP A 11 4.43 4.48 -8.19
CA ASP A 11 4.67 5.21 -9.43
C ASP A 11 3.75 6.44 -9.53
N GLN A 12 4.13 7.45 -10.30
CA GLN A 12 3.39 8.70 -10.40
C GLN A 12 1.95 8.52 -10.91
N TRP A 13 1.68 7.51 -11.73
CA TRP A 13 0.34 7.22 -12.23
C TRP A 13 -0.66 6.98 -11.08
N SER A 14 -0.23 6.32 -10.01
CA SER A 14 -1.08 6.03 -8.85
C SER A 14 -1.52 7.30 -8.15
N TYR A 15 -0.61 8.27 -8.03
CA TYR A 15 -0.88 9.59 -7.49
C TYR A 15 -1.83 10.39 -8.38
N MET A 16 -1.60 10.42 -9.69
CA MET A 16 -2.46 11.07 -10.69
C MET A 16 -3.88 10.49 -10.65
N LYS A 17 -4.01 9.15 -10.62
CA LYS A 17 -5.29 8.42 -10.51
C LYS A 17 -6.07 8.85 -9.27
N VAL A 18 -5.40 8.91 -8.12
CA VAL A 18 -6.04 9.30 -6.86
C VAL A 18 -6.52 10.75 -6.90
N HIS A 19 -5.80 11.66 -7.56
CA HIS A 19 -6.16 13.09 -7.68
C HIS A 19 -7.15 13.38 -8.80
N GLY A 20 -7.45 12.41 -9.68
CA GLY A 20 -8.32 12.58 -10.86
C GLY A 20 -7.65 13.38 -11.98
N ASP A 21 -6.33 13.26 -12.11
CA ASP A 21 -5.58 13.85 -13.22
C ASP A 21 -5.69 12.98 -14.47
N ASP A 22 -5.84 13.59 -15.65
CA ASP A 22 -5.94 12.89 -16.93
C ASP A 22 -4.60 12.25 -17.32
N GLY A 23 -4.67 11.14 -18.09
CA GLY A 23 -3.50 10.49 -18.68
C GLY A 23 -2.73 9.56 -17.74
N TRP A 24 -3.25 9.29 -16.55
CA TRP A 24 -2.59 8.42 -15.60
C TRP A 24 -2.42 6.97 -16.12
N GLU A 25 -3.34 6.49 -16.98
CA GLU A 25 -3.31 5.14 -17.55
C GLU A 25 -2.09 4.88 -18.46
N SER A 26 -1.58 5.93 -19.06
CA SER A 26 -0.43 5.87 -19.98
C SER A 26 0.85 6.46 -19.39
N PHE A 27 0.84 6.89 -18.13
CA PHE A 27 2.01 7.48 -17.51
C PHE A 27 3.12 6.42 -17.35
N PRO A 28 4.35 6.69 -17.84
CA PRO A 28 5.42 5.71 -17.83
C PRO A 28 5.93 5.47 -16.40
N SER A 29 6.22 4.21 -16.07
CA SER A 29 6.94 3.91 -14.83
C SER A 29 8.37 4.50 -14.86
N TYR A 30 8.83 4.98 -13.72
CA TYR A 30 10.19 5.49 -13.49
C TYR A 30 10.96 4.69 -12.43
N LEU A 31 10.46 3.52 -12.06
CA LEU A 31 11.06 2.69 -11.01
C LEU A 31 12.49 2.27 -11.35
N ASP A 32 12.81 2.07 -12.62
CA ASP A 32 14.16 1.78 -13.11
C ASP A 32 15.16 2.91 -12.86
N ILE A 33 14.68 4.13 -12.65
CA ILE A 33 15.50 5.30 -12.30
C ILE A 33 15.60 5.46 -10.78
N VAL A 34 14.46 5.44 -10.07
CA VAL A 34 14.44 5.84 -8.66
C VAL A 34 14.86 4.72 -7.71
N VAL A 35 14.54 3.46 -8.00
CA VAL A 35 14.89 2.35 -7.12
C VAL A 35 16.41 2.21 -6.93
N PRO A 36 17.25 2.25 -7.98
CA PRO A 36 18.70 2.22 -7.79
C PRO A 36 19.23 3.34 -6.90
N LEU A 37 18.66 4.56 -7.02
CA LEU A 37 19.09 5.70 -6.20
C LEU A 37 18.81 5.47 -4.72
N PHE A 38 17.62 4.95 -4.38
CA PHE A 38 17.29 4.57 -2.99
C PHE A 38 18.19 3.47 -2.48
N LEU A 39 18.37 2.41 -3.26
CA LEU A 39 19.21 1.27 -2.87
C LEU A 39 20.65 1.69 -2.60
N ASP A 40 21.21 2.58 -3.42
CA ASP A 40 22.57 3.11 -3.22
C ASP A 40 22.70 3.96 -1.95
N VAL A 41 21.65 4.70 -1.56
CA VAL A 41 21.60 5.43 -0.29
C VAL A 41 21.56 4.47 0.89
N PHE A 42 20.69 3.46 0.84
CA PHE A 42 20.54 2.51 1.94
C PHE A 42 21.77 1.61 2.11
N ASP A 43 22.44 1.23 1.03
CA ASP A 43 23.70 0.50 1.11
C ASP A 43 24.81 1.34 1.76
N LYS A 44 24.91 2.64 1.43
CA LYS A 44 25.88 3.56 2.07
C LYS A 44 25.62 3.74 3.58
N LEU A 45 24.36 3.64 3.99
CA LEU A 45 23.97 3.78 5.40
C LEU A 45 23.96 2.45 6.14
N ASP A 46 24.22 1.34 5.47
CA ASP A 46 24.13 -0.04 5.98
C ASP A 46 22.78 -0.34 6.67
N ILE A 47 21.68 0.09 6.04
CA ILE A 47 20.32 -0.15 6.54
C ILE A 47 19.51 -0.96 5.55
N LYS A 48 18.65 -1.83 6.08
CA LYS A 48 17.65 -2.55 5.29
C LYS A 48 16.26 -2.06 5.66
N ILE A 49 15.41 -1.94 4.65
CA ILE A 49 14.03 -1.43 4.80
C ILE A 49 13.04 -2.37 4.12
N THR A 50 11.76 -2.12 4.35
CA THR A 50 10.66 -2.77 3.64
C THR A 50 10.13 -1.85 2.54
N PHE A 51 10.03 -2.36 1.31
CA PHE A 51 9.36 -1.71 0.20
C PHE A 51 7.96 -2.31 0.01
N PHE A 52 6.92 -1.52 0.14
CA PHE A 52 5.55 -1.92 -0.22
C PHE A 52 5.34 -1.63 -1.70
N ILE A 53 5.15 -2.69 -2.48
CA ILE A 53 5.14 -2.64 -3.95
C ILE A 53 3.70 -2.73 -4.46
N VAL A 54 3.35 -1.84 -5.39
CA VAL A 54 2.09 -1.88 -6.11
C VAL A 54 2.11 -3.01 -7.13
N GLY A 55 1.10 -3.89 -7.10
CA GLY A 55 1.04 -5.07 -7.96
C GLY A 55 1.02 -4.71 -9.45
N GLN A 56 0.32 -3.66 -9.84
CA GLN A 56 0.27 -3.19 -11.23
C GLN A 56 1.66 -2.81 -11.75
N ASP A 57 2.49 -2.16 -10.93
CA ASP A 57 3.87 -1.83 -11.29
C ASP A 57 4.76 -3.08 -11.36
N ALA A 58 4.53 -4.05 -10.47
CA ALA A 58 5.24 -5.33 -10.49
C ALA A 58 4.86 -6.19 -11.71
N ALA A 59 3.65 -6.05 -12.25
CA ALA A 59 3.20 -6.76 -13.45
C ALA A 59 3.90 -6.26 -14.73
N ILE A 60 4.45 -5.04 -14.72
CA ILE A 60 5.18 -4.48 -15.86
C ILE A 60 6.53 -5.20 -16.02
N GLU A 61 6.72 -5.89 -17.14
CA GLU A 61 7.91 -6.73 -17.38
C GLU A 61 9.24 -5.96 -17.22
N ARG A 62 9.31 -4.73 -17.74
CA ARG A 62 10.52 -3.89 -17.64
C ARG A 62 10.91 -3.56 -16.20
N ASN A 63 9.94 -3.56 -15.26
CA ASN A 63 10.20 -3.27 -13.84
C ASN A 63 10.78 -4.48 -13.07
N ARG A 64 10.63 -5.71 -13.60
CA ARG A 64 11.03 -6.94 -12.88
C ARG A 64 12.48 -6.92 -12.46
N LYS A 65 13.39 -6.50 -13.35
CA LYS A 65 14.83 -6.46 -13.05
C LYS A 65 15.13 -5.53 -11.88
N VAL A 66 14.53 -4.35 -11.86
CA VAL A 66 14.78 -3.36 -10.81
C VAL A 66 14.10 -3.75 -9.50
N LEU A 67 12.89 -4.31 -9.54
CA LEU A 67 12.20 -4.81 -8.35
C LEU A 67 12.93 -6.02 -7.74
N LYS A 68 13.47 -6.91 -8.57
CA LYS A 68 14.30 -8.01 -8.09
C LYS A 68 15.56 -7.50 -7.36
N SER A 69 16.17 -6.42 -7.80
CA SER A 69 17.36 -5.85 -7.17
C SER A 69 17.12 -5.39 -5.72
N ILE A 70 15.88 -5.07 -5.33
CA ILE A 70 15.49 -4.76 -3.96
C ILE A 70 15.78 -5.97 -3.06
N VAL A 71 15.30 -7.14 -3.47
CA VAL A 71 15.47 -8.39 -2.73
C VAL A 71 16.93 -8.85 -2.76
N ASP A 72 17.60 -8.74 -3.92
CA ASP A 72 18.99 -9.14 -4.09
C ASP A 72 19.95 -8.32 -3.21
N ARG A 73 19.60 -7.07 -2.89
CA ARG A 73 20.32 -6.23 -1.92
C ARG A 73 19.86 -6.43 -0.46
N GLY A 74 18.99 -7.43 -0.18
CA GLY A 74 18.59 -7.83 1.17
C GLY A 74 17.52 -6.98 1.83
N HIS A 75 16.79 -6.17 1.06
CA HIS A 75 15.60 -5.46 1.52
C HIS A 75 14.38 -6.38 1.53
N GLU A 76 13.38 -6.03 2.33
CA GLU A 76 12.10 -6.74 2.36
C GLU A 76 11.12 -6.14 1.36
N VAL A 77 10.16 -6.99 0.91
CA VAL A 77 9.07 -6.56 0.04
C VAL A 77 7.72 -6.89 0.67
N GLY A 78 6.82 -5.94 0.65
CA GLY A 78 5.44 -6.06 1.09
C GLY A 78 4.47 -5.77 -0.06
N ASN A 79 3.21 -6.11 0.15
CA ASN A 79 2.11 -5.92 -0.79
C ASN A 79 1.43 -4.56 -0.55
N HIS A 80 1.26 -3.75 -1.61
CA HIS A 80 0.57 -2.46 -1.57
C HIS A 80 -0.69 -2.44 -2.43
N SER A 81 -1.46 -3.54 -2.45
CA SER A 81 -2.57 -3.85 -3.34
C SER A 81 -2.19 -3.90 -4.83
N PHE A 82 -3.12 -4.29 -5.70
CA PHE A 82 -2.83 -4.38 -7.13
C PHE A 82 -3.05 -3.04 -7.85
N HIS A 83 -4.23 -2.44 -7.70
CA HIS A 83 -4.59 -1.21 -8.45
C HIS A 83 -4.33 0.09 -7.66
N HIS A 84 -3.71 0.02 -6.49
CA HIS A 84 -3.40 1.17 -5.63
C HIS A 84 -4.62 2.06 -5.33
N GLU A 85 -5.73 1.46 -4.91
CA GLU A 85 -6.95 2.22 -4.62
C GLU A 85 -7.08 2.55 -3.13
N SER A 86 -6.96 3.83 -2.80
CA SER A 86 -7.01 4.33 -1.43
C SER A 86 -8.38 4.13 -0.74
N TRP A 87 -9.38 3.69 -1.49
CA TRP A 87 -10.71 3.32 -0.99
C TRP A 87 -10.93 1.79 -0.92
N LEU A 88 -9.86 1.00 -0.93
CA LEU A 88 -9.87 -0.46 -0.86
C LEU A 88 -10.80 -1.00 0.25
N LYS A 89 -10.85 -0.33 1.41
CA LYS A 89 -11.70 -0.70 2.54
C LYS A 89 -13.21 -0.69 2.24
N THR A 90 -13.65 -0.06 1.16
CA THR A 90 -15.07 -0.02 0.74
C THR A 90 -15.46 -1.16 -0.20
N TYR A 91 -14.50 -2.00 -0.58
CA TYR A 91 -14.72 -3.13 -1.46
C TYR A 91 -15.37 -4.31 -0.74
N SER A 92 -16.07 -5.17 -1.51
CA SER A 92 -16.49 -6.46 -1.00
C SER A 92 -15.28 -7.34 -0.68
N LYS A 93 -15.46 -8.29 0.22
CA LYS A 93 -14.41 -9.20 0.64
C LYS A 93 -13.77 -9.95 -0.53
N GLU A 94 -14.59 -10.39 -1.50
CA GLU A 94 -14.12 -11.06 -2.71
C GLU A 94 -13.23 -10.12 -3.56
N LYS A 95 -13.63 -8.85 -3.67
CA LYS A 95 -12.85 -7.87 -4.42
C LYS A 95 -11.55 -7.55 -3.72
N ILE A 96 -11.55 -7.46 -2.39
CA ILE A 96 -10.33 -7.30 -1.58
C ILE A 96 -9.41 -8.51 -1.78
N GLU A 97 -9.94 -9.74 -1.70
CA GLU A 97 -9.16 -10.96 -1.88
C GLU A 97 -8.50 -10.99 -3.26
N ASN A 98 -9.23 -10.62 -4.32
CA ASN A 98 -8.69 -10.54 -5.67
C ASN A 98 -7.57 -9.49 -5.82
N GLU A 99 -7.72 -8.30 -5.21
CA GLU A 99 -6.67 -7.26 -5.17
C GLU A 99 -5.38 -7.76 -4.52
N ILE A 100 -5.51 -8.45 -3.39
CA ILE A 100 -4.36 -9.00 -2.66
C ILE A 100 -3.69 -10.12 -3.46
N GLU A 101 -4.47 -11.04 -4.02
CA GLU A 101 -3.98 -12.20 -4.78
C GLU A 101 -3.23 -11.76 -6.04
N GLN A 102 -3.81 -10.87 -6.84
CA GLN A 102 -3.14 -10.37 -8.04
C GLN A 102 -1.82 -9.67 -7.72
N ALA A 103 -1.78 -8.88 -6.64
CA ALA A 103 -0.56 -8.22 -6.21
C ALA A 103 0.49 -9.23 -5.73
N GLU A 104 0.11 -10.26 -4.95
CA GLU A 104 1.01 -11.34 -4.53
C GLU A 104 1.67 -12.02 -5.73
N GLU A 105 0.87 -12.39 -6.73
CA GLU A 105 1.35 -13.08 -7.93
C GLU A 105 2.32 -12.19 -8.74
N ALA A 106 1.96 -10.93 -8.95
CA ALA A 106 2.79 -9.98 -9.68
C ALA A 106 4.12 -9.72 -8.94
N ILE A 107 4.09 -9.47 -7.64
CA ILE A 107 5.28 -9.22 -6.82
C ILE A 107 6.16 -10.47 -6.77
N PHE A 108 5.57 -11.64 -6.59
CA PHE A 108 6.33 -12.91 -6.62
C PHE A 108 6.99 -13.13 -7.97
N THR A 109 6.28 -12.90 -9.07
CA THR A 109 6.82 -13.02 -10.43
C THR A 109 7.98 -12.05 -10.66
N ALA A 110 7.88 -10.82 -10.17
CA ALA A 110 8.91 -9.81 -10.35
C ALA A 110 10.14 -10.01 -9.45
N THR A 111 9.94 -10.47 -8.21
CA THR A 111 11.00 -10.47 -7.18
C THR A 111 11.48 -11.87 -6.77
N GLY A 112 10.67 -12.91 -7.02
CA GLY A 112 10.87 -14.26 -6.49
C GLY A 112 10.55 -14.39 -4.99
N LYS A 113 10.00 -13.36 -4.34
CA LYS A 113 9.74 -13.33 -2.91
C LYS A 113 8.25 -13.29 -2.63
N ARG A 114 7.75 -14.18 -1.76
CA ARG A 114 6.37 -14.09 -1.25
C ARG A 114 6.25 -12.97 -0.23
N THR A 115 5.19 -12.19 -0.34
CA THR A 115 4.88 -11.12 0.61
C THR A 115 4.12 -11.70 1.81
N ILE A 116 4.51 -11.24 3.00
CA ILE A 116 3.84 -11.56 4.28
C ILE A 116 3.50 -10.28 5.05
N MET A 117 3.74 -9.14 4.44
CA MET A 117 3.49 -7.80 4.97
C MET A 117 2.59 -7.04 4.01
N PHE A 118 1.66 -6.28 4.54
CA PHE A 118 0.71 -5.47 3.77
C PHE A 118 0.68 -4.03 4.27
N ARG A 119 0.47 -3.11 3.34
CA ARG A 119 0.04 -1.74 3.62
C ARG A 119 -1.03 -1.34 2.62
N GLY A 120 -2.19 -0.90 3.11
CA GLY A 120 -3.27 -0.40 2.25
C GLY A 120 -2.94 0.99 1.71
N PRO A 121 -3.15 1.25 0.41
CA PRO A 121 -2.99 2.58 -0.18
C PRO A 121 -3.80 3.61 0.59
N GLY A 122 -3.19 4.78 0.85
CA GLY A 122 -3.81 5.84 1.64
C GLY A 122 -4.16 5.41 3.07
N PHE A 123 -3.44 4.42 3.63
CA PHE A 123 -3.70 3.83 4.94
C PHE A 123 -5.11 3.26 5.08
N SER A 124 -5.60 2.66 3.98
CA SER A 124 -6.92 2.03 3.93
C SER A 124 -6.91 0.68 4.66
N TRP A 125 -7.77 0.51 5.65
CA TRP A 125 -7.94 -0.73 6.39
C TRP A 125 -9.42 -0.98 6.73
N SER A 126 -9.81 -2.25 6.87
CA SER A 126 -11.15 -2.68 7.29
C SER A 126 -11.07 -4.08 7.93
N ASN A 127 -12.12 -4.48 8.63
CA ASN A 127 -12.18 -5.83 9.20
C ASN A 127 -12.10 -6.88 8.08
N ASP A 128 -12.82 -6.69 6.97
CA ASP A 128 -12.79 -7.61 5.82
C ASP A 128 -11.38 -7.75 5.25
N LEU A 129 -10.65 -6.63 5.12
CA LEU A 129 -9.25 -6.65 4.69
C LEU A 129 -8.38 -7.46 5.66
N LEU A 130 -8.50 -7.20 6.96
CA LEU A 130 -7.71 -7.92 7.97
C LEU A 130 -8.02 -9.42 7.99
N GLU A 131 -9.28 -9.82 7.80
CA GLU A 131 -9.67 -11.24 7.68
C GLU A 131 -9.09 -11.89 6.43
N VAL A 132 -9.07 -11.18 5.29
CA VAL A 132 -8.43 -11.66 4.05
C VAL A 132 -6.92 -11.83 4.27
N LEU A 133 -6.26 -10.85 4.87
CA LEU A 133 -4.84 -10.92 5.18
C LEU A 133 -4.51 -12.10 6.12
N GLN A 134 -5.33 -12.32 7.15
CA GLN A 134 -5.17 -13.45 8.06
C GLN A 134 -5.33 -14.79 7.32
N LYS A 135 -6.39 -14.94 6.52
CA LYS A 135 -6.64 -16.15 5.70
C LYS A 135 -5.47 -16.47 4.77
N ARG A 136 -4.80 -15.43 4.24
CA ARG A 136 -3.66 -15.54 3.33
C ARG A 136 -2.30 -15.61 4.03
N ASN A 137 -2.29 -15.76 5.37
CA ASN A 137 -1.07 -15.87 6.20
C ASN A 137 -0.17 -14.64 6.20
N TYR A 138 -0.74 -13.44 6.07
CA TYR A 138 0.00 -12.22 6.37
C TYR A 138 0.25 -12.12 7.87
N ILE A 139 1.43 -11.71 8.25
CA ILE A 139 1.87 -11.60 9.66
C ILE A 139 1.97 -10.15 10.12
N PHE A 140 1.99 -9.20 9.18
CA PHE A 140 2.16 -7.79 9.50
C PHE A 140 1.29 -6.92 8.59
N ASP A 141 0.52 -6.01 9.21
CA ASP A 141 -0.24 -4.95 8.55
C ASP A 141 0.23 -3.58 9.02
N ALA A 142 0.54 -2.70 8.07
CA ALA A 142 0.99 -1.33 8.29
C ALA A 142 0.00 -0.28 7.77
N SER A 143 -1.28 -0.67 7.60
CA SER A 143 -2.32 0.20 7.03
C SER A 143 -2.89 1.20 8.03
N LEU A 144 -2.69 0.99 9.33
CA LEU A 144 -3.24 1.90 10.32
C LEU A 144 -2.33 3.12 10.52
N LEU A 145 -2.89 4.32 10.33
CA LEU A 145 -2.25 5.59 10.64
C LEU A 145 -2.89 6.21 11.89
N PRO A 146 -2.31 6.06 13.09
CA PRO A 146 -2.87 6.59 14.35
C PRO A 146 -2.75 8.12 14.40
N THR A 147 -3.72 8.84 13.84
CA THR A 147 -3.71 10.30 13.80
C THR A 147 -5.11 10.89 13.92
N TYR A 148 -5.23 12.05 14.54
CA TYR A 148 -6.46 12.82 14.67
C TYR A 148 -6.70 13.80 13.50
N ILE A 149 -5.70 14.02 12.64
CA ILE A 149 -5.79 15.02 11.57
C ILE A 149 -6.44 14.51 10.28
N SER A 150 -6.75 13.22 10.21
CA SER A 150 -7.31 12.56 9.02
C SER A 150 -8.49 13.30 8.38
N PRO A 151 -9.49 13.81 9.12
CA PRO A 151 -10.59 14.56 8.51
C PRO A 151 -10.14 15.88 7.87
N LEU A 152 -9.14 16.57 8.42
CA LEU A 152 -8.57 17.78 7.85
C LEU A 152 -7.77 17.47 6.57
N MET A 153 -6.99 16.39 6.58
CA MET A 153 -6.28 15.89 5.39
C MET A 153 -7.27 15.60 4.26
N ARG A 154 -8.39 14.93 4.56
CA ARG A 154 -9.45 14.63 3.59
C ARG A 154 -10.09 15.90 3.02
N GLN A 155 -10.39 16.89 3.84
CA GLN A 155 -10.93 18.18 3.38
C GLN A 155 -9.95 18.87 2.43
N TYR A 156 -8.67 18.92 2.79
CA TYR A 156 -7.63 19.51 1.95
C TYR A 156 -7.49 18.75 0.63
N TYR A 157 -7.49 17.43 0.66
CA TYR A 157 -7.47 16.57 -0.53
C TYR A 157 -8.64 16.89 -1.47
N PHE A 158 -9.88 16.94 -0.95
CA PHE A 158 -11.04 17.25 -1.78
C PHE A 158 -11.04 18.69 -2.33
N TYR A 159 -10.44 19.61 -1.62
CA TYR A 159 -10.26 20.97 -2.11
C TYR A 159 -9.30 21.04 -3.29
N LYS A 160 -8.22 20.26 -3.26
CA LYS A 160 -7.18 20.22 -4.30
C LYS A 160 -7.51 19.31 -5.47
N SER A 161 -8.34 18.30 -5.27
CA SER A 161 -8.63 17.28 -6.29
C SER A 161 -9.58 17.79 -7.37
N LYS A 162 -9.44 17.25 -8.59
CA LYS A 162 -10.31 17.52 -9.73
C LYS A 162 -11.50 16.56 -9.82
N LEU A 163 -11.83 15.88 -8.73
CA LEU A 163 -12.83 14.83 -8.65
C LEU A 163 -14.27 15.38 -8.80
N SER A 164 -15.09 14.62 -9.49
CA SER A 164 -16.54 14.81 -9.55
C SER A 164 -17.21 14.58 -8.17
N LYS A 165 -18.48 14.97 -8.04
CA LYS A 165 -19.23 14.72 -6.80
C LYS A 165 -19.36 13.24 -6.47
N ALA A 166 -19.57 12.38 -7.50
CA ALA A 166 -19.69 10.93 -7.32
C ALA A 166 -18.39 10.30 -6.82
N GLU A 167 -17.25 10.72 -7.37
CA GLU A 167 -15.94 10.26 -6.92
C GLU A 167 -15.61 10.73 -5.50
N LYS A 168 -15.97 11.98 -5.14
CA LYS A 168 -15.81 12.47 -3.77
C LYS A 168 -16.64 11.66 -2.78
N GLU A 169 -17.86 11.27 -3.16
CA GLU A 169 -18.70 10.42 -2.31
C GLU A 169 -18.13 9.02 -2.13
N SER A 170 -17.62 8.38 -3.19
CA SER A 170 -16.95 7.07 -3.10
C SER A 170 -15.67 7.09 -2.25
N ARG A 171 -15.05 8.25 -2.12
CA ARG A 171 -13.80 8.49 -1.39
C ARG A 171 -13.98 9.20 -0.04
N LYS A 172 -15.22 9.33 0.44
CA LYS A 172 -15.55 10.07 1.67
C LYS A 172 -14.86 9.56 2.94
N GLU A 173 -14.40 8.34 2.93
CA GLU A 173 -13.70 7.70 4.06
C GLU A 173 -12.18 7.68 3.93
N LEU A 174 -11.61 8.36 2.92
CA LEU A 174 -10.16 8.46 2.77
C LEU A 174 -9.49 8.98 4.05
N PHE A 175 -8.29 8.46 4.31
CA PHE A 175 -7.45 8.78 5.47
C PHE A 175 -8.05 8.40 6.84
N GLY A 176 -9.22 7.75 6.88
CA GLY A 176 -9.85 7.35 8.13
C GLY A 176 -10.64 8.46 8.83
N SER A 177 -10.85 8.31 10.12
CA SER A 177 -11.63 9.20 10.99
C SER A 177 -10.81 9.66 12.21
N PHE A 178 -11.39 10.43 13.11
CA PHE A 178 -10.78 10.75 14.40
C PHE A 178 -10.51 9.52 15.28
N LYS A 179 -11.23 8.41 15.05
CA LYS A 179 -11.09 7.19 15.86
C LYS A 179 -9.72 6.54 15.73
N GLU A 180 -9.08 6.65 14.57
CA GLU A 180 -7.77 6.09 14.33
C GLU A 180 -6.70 6.70 15.25
N GLY A 181 -6.87 7.95 15.67
CA GLY A 181 -5.97 8.62 16.63
C GLY A 181 -5.93 7.98 18.02
N PHE A 182 -6.92 7.14 18.39
CA PHE A 182 -6.94 6.44 19.66
C PHE A 182 -6.20 5.09 19.64
N TYR A 183 -5.78 4.62 18.48
CA TYR A 183 -5.00 3.39 18.39
C TYR A 183 -3.57 3.58 18.93
N PRO A 184 -2.94 2.50 19.45
CA PRO A 184 -1.59 2.58 19.94
C PRO A 184 -0.58 3.00 18.88
N LEU A 185 0.41 3.82 19.26
CA LEU A 185 1.57 4.16 18.43
C LEU A 185 2.63 3.04 18.39
N LYS A 186 2.48 2.02 19.24
CA LYS A 186 3.34 0.84 19.25
C LYS A 186 2.69 -0.31 18.50
N PRO A 187 3.47 -1.22 17.91
CA PRO A 187 2.93 -2.43 17.33
C PRO A 187 2.00 -3.18 18.29
N PHE A 188 0.89 -3.69 17.80
CA PHE A 188 -0.10 -4.46 18.54
C PHE A 188 -0.65 -5.58 17.66
N THR A 189 -1.36 -6.53 18.28
CA THR A 189 -1.96 -7.65 17.56
C THR A 189 -3.46 -7.42 17.40
N TRP A 190 -3.96 -7.57 16.18
CA TRP A 190 -5.40 -7.64 15.93
C TRP A 190 -5.97 -8.95 16.52
N ILE A 191 -7.04 -8.83 17.28
CA ILE A 191 -7.75 -9.99 17.83
C ILE A 191 -9.11 -10.06 17.19
N PHE A 192 -9.35 -11.07 16.38
CA PHE A 192 -10.66 -11.35 15.80
C PHE A 192 -11.49 -12.08 16.83
N LYS A 193 -12.68 -11.56 17.16
CA LYS A 193 -13.66 -12.34 17.89
C LYS A 193 -14.19 -13.40 16.94
N ASN A 194 -13.83 -14.66 17.16
CA ASN A 194 -14.49 -15.76 16.48
C ASN A 194 -15.98 -15.64 16.82
N GLU A 195 -16.81 -15.29 15.86
CA GLU A 195 -18.24 -15.57 15.96
C GLU A 195 -18.34 -17.08 16.10
N LYS A 196 -18.86 -17.52 17.25
CA LYS A 196 -19.12 -18.95 17.48
C LYS A 196 -20.03 -19.42 16.35
N GLN A 197 -19.53 -20.40 15.58
CA GLN A 197 -20.36 -21.24 14.75
C GLN A 197 -21.38 -21.95 15.60
#